data_517bfbb76a288d81b88ba7dddcc64e22
#
_entry.id   517bfbb76a288d81b88ba7dddcc64e22
#
_cell.length_a   1.000
_cell.length_b   1.000
_cell.length_c   1.000
_cell.angle_alpha   90.00
_cell.angle_beta   90.00
_cell.angle_gamma   90.00
#
_symmetry.space_group_name_H-M   'P 1'
#
loop_
_entity.id
_entity.type
_entity.pdbx_description
1 polymer ?
#
loop_
_entity_poly.entity_id
_entity_poly.type
_entity_poly.pdbx_seq_one_letter_code
_entity_poly.pdbx_strand_id
1 'polypeptide(L)'
;MKTRILFFACCALAISVSLSTHNTTTVSAQDGAKGSPAAVARKGFQEVSDWITKSAEMVPAEKYSYKPVDTVRSFGQIVAHVADSLNYYCAQASGNKMTGESAEKGTIDKATLLPKLKEAVDKCNTVYASDSAQIEPLFENIAHSNLHYGNLITYLRMMGMKPPSS
;
A
#
# COMPACT_ATOMS: atom_id res chain seq x y z
N MET A 1 -66.26 1.59 -68.99
CA MET A 1 -64.97 1.82 -68.25
C MET A 1 -65.18 1.27 -66.86
N LYS A 2 -64.48 0.14 -66.53
CA LYS A 2 -64.67 -0.55 -65.25
C LYS A 2 -63.36 -0.39 -64.44
N THR A 3 -63.46 0.37 -63.36
CA THR A 3 -62.31 0.64 -62.44
C THR A 3 -62.23 -0.48 -61.41
N ARG A 4 -61.11 -1.22 -61.41
CA ARG A 4 -60.85 -2.27 -60.43
C ARG A 4 -60.13 -1.66 -59.25
N ILE A 5 -60.69 -1.77 -58.07
CA ILE A 5 -60.06 -1.39 -56.80
C ILE A 5 -59.33 -2.60 -56.27
N LEU A 6 -57.98 -2.46 -56.10
CA LEU A 6 -57.10 -3.49 -55.48
C LEU A 6 -57.07 -3.20 -53.98
N PHE A 7 -57.55 -4.16 -53.19
CA PHE A 7 -57.29 -4.18 -51.73
C PHE A 7 -55.88 -4.71 -51.42
N PHE A 8 -55.09 -3.86 -50.84
CA PHE A 8 -53.84 -4.30 -50.24
C PHE A 8 -54.10 -4.73 -48.78
N ALA A 9 -53.91 -6.00 -48.49
CA ALA A 9 -53.95 -6.54 -47.15
C ALA A 9 -52.59 -6.21 -46.45
N CYS A 10 -52.65 -5.35 -45.43
CA CYS A 10 -51.47 -5.02 -44.61
C CYS A 10 -51.34 -6.06 -43.50
N CYS A 11 -50.34 -6.99 -43.64
CA CYS A 11 -49.96 -7.93 -42.58
C CYS A 11 -49.15 -7.16 -41.51
N ALA A 12 -49.78 -6.90 -40.36
CA ALA A 12 -49.08 -6.39 -39.17
C ALA A 12 -48.32 -7.51 -38.48
N LEU A 13 -47.00 -7.55 -38.64
CA LEU A 13 -46.11 -8.38 -37.81
C LEU A 13 -45.98 -7.75 -36.42
N ALA A 14 -46.57 -8.37 -35.42
CA ALA A 14 -46.34 -8.04 -34.02
C ALA A 14 -44.95 -8.57 -33.59
N ILE A 15 -43.96 -7.69 -33.45
CA ILE A 15 -42.66 -8.01 -32.85
C ILE A 15 -42.84 -7.99 -31.34
N SER A 16 -42.85 -9.18 -30.73
CA SER A 16 -42.84 -9.34 -29.28
C SER A 16 -41.42 -9.08 -28.77
N VAL A 17 -41.18 -7.89 -28.21
CA VAL A 17 -39.96 -7.57 -27.51
C VAL A 17 -40.02 -8.20 -26.10
N SER A 18 -39.32 -9.33 -25.94
CA SER A 18 -39.12 -9.93 -24.63
C SER A 18 -38.16 -9.06 -23.82
N LEU A 19 -38.67 -8.32 -22.83
CA LEU A 19 -37.88 -7.61 -21.85
C LEU A 19 -37.23 -8.65 -20.92
N SER A 20 -35.97 -9.01 -21.19
CA SER A 20 -35.15 -9.77 -20.24
C SER A 20 -34.85 -8.87 -19.05
N THR A 21 -35.52 -9.10 -17.93
CA THR A 21 -35.17 -8.49 -16.65
C THR A 21 -33.80 -9.05 -16.21
N HIS A 22 -32.76 -8.26 -16.45
CA HIS A 22 -31.45 -8.55 -15.84
C HIS A 22 -31.61 -8.38 -14.34
N ASN A 23 -31.58 -9.50 -13.62
CA ASN A 23 -31.51 -9.51 -12.16
C ASN A 23 -30.12 -8.96 -11.80
N THR A 24 -30.00 -7.66 -11.60
CA THR A 24 -28.83 -7.06 -10.97
C THR A 24 -28.82 -7.53 -9.52
N THR A 25 -28.02 -8.56 -9.24
CA THR A 25 -27.69 -8.95 -7.89
C THR A 25 -26.97 -7.75 -7.26
N THR A 26 -27.69 -6.95 -6.51
CA THR A 26 -27.09 -5.94 -5.65
C THR A 26 -26.27 -6.69 -4.61
N VAL A 27 -24.94 -6.70 -4.80
CA VAL A 27 -24.00 -7.14 -3.76
C VAL A 27 -24.23 -6.21 -2.57
N SER A 28 -24.82 -6.76 -1.53
CA SER A 28 -25.09 -6.03 -0.30
C SER A 28 -23.76 -5.56 0.29
N ALA A 29 -23.60 -4.25 0.46
CA ALA A 29 -22.42 -3.62 1.05
C ALA A 29 -22.35 -3.81 2.58
N GLN A 30 -22.87 -4.92 3.11
CA GLN A 30 -23.03 -5.11 4.56
C GLN A 30 -21.90 -5.82 5.31
N ASP A 31 -20.81 -6.23 4.63
CA ASP A 31 -19.60 -6.75 5.33
C ASP A 31 -18.44 -5.72 5.33
N GLY A 32 -18.76 -4.43 5.26
CA GLY A 32 -17.86 -3.35 4.87
C GLY A 32 -16.72 -2.99 5.84
N ALA A 33 -16.69 -3.44 7.09
CA ALA A 33 -15.72 -2.90 8.05
C ALA A 33 -14.48 -3.80 8.29
N LYS A 34 -14.61 -5.10 8.26
CA LYS A 34 -13.49 -6.03 8.54
C LYS A 34 -12.69 -6.47 7.32
N GLY A 35 -13.23 -6.35 6.14
CA GLY A 35 -12.62 -6.79 4.88
C GLY A 35 -12.44 -5.70 3.82
N SER A 36 -12.63 -4.41 4.16
CA SER A 36 -12.41 -3.33 3.19
C SER A 36 -10.93 -3.25 2.78
N PRO A 37 -10.61 -2.87 1.51
CA PRO A 37 -9.23 -2.71 1.07
C PRO A 37 -8.41 -1.80 1.99
N ALA A 38 -9.01 -0.72 2.52
CA ALA A 38 -8.37 0.19 3.47
C ALA A 38 -8.05 -0.50 4.82
N ALA A 39 -8.97 -1.31 5.34
CA ALA A 39 -8.74 -2.05 6.59
C ALA A 39 -7.64 -3.12 6.44
N VAL A 40 -7.60 -3.80 5.29
CA VAL A 40 -6.54 -4.77 4.96
C VAL A 40 -5.19 -4.06 4.82
N ALA A 41 -5.14 -2.92 4.11
CA ALA A 41 -3.94 -2.12 3.96
C ALA A 41 -3.43 -1.62 5.32
N ARG A 42 -4.29 -1.08 6.17
CA ARG A 42 -3.93 -0.63 7.52
C ARG A 42 -3.30 -1.74 8.35
N LYS A 43 -3.92 -2.93 8.38
CA LYS A 43 -3.40 -4.09 9.11
C LYS A 43 -2.02 -4.51 8.58
N GLY A 44 -1.88 -4.63 7.27
CA GLY A 44 -0.61 -5.01 6.64
C GLY A 44 0.50 -4.00 6.91
N PHE A 45 0.18 -2.70 6.89
CA PHE A 45 1.14 -1.65 7.24
C PHE A 45 1.57 -1.73 8.72
N GLN A 46 0.62 -1.85 9.63
CA GLN A 46 0.92 -1.96 11.07
C GLN A 46 1.86 -3.13 11.36
N GLU A 47 1.64 -4.27 10.75
CA GLU A 47 2.47 -5.47 10.93
C GLU A 47 3.89 -5.24 10.41
N VAL A 48 4.05 -4.81 9.16
CA VAL A 48 5.39 -4.63 8.56
C VAL A 48 6.16 -3.48 9.19
N SER A 49 5.50 -2.38 9.55
CA SER A 49 6.15 -1.22 10.19
C SER A 49 6.60 -1.54 11.62
N ASP A 50 5.85 -2.37 12.37
CA ASP A 50 6.26 -2.89 13.66
C ASP A 50 7.54 -3.74 13.55
N TRP A 51 7.58 -4.68 12.59
CA TRP A 51 8.78 -5.50 12.36
C TRP A 51 10.00 -4.67 11.96
N ILE A 52 9.83 -3.68 11.09
CA ILE A 52 10.92 -2.78 10.67
C ILE A 52 11.42 -1.96 11.86
N THR A 53 10.51 -1.38 12.64
CA THR A 53 10.86 -0.57 13.82
C THR A 53 11.59 -1.40 14.86
N LYS A 54 11.09 -2.60 15.19
CA LYS A 54 11.77 -3.52 16.11
C LYS A 54 13.15 -3.96 15.59
N SER A 55 13.28 -4.16 14.27
CA SER A 55 14.59 -4.46 13.65
C SER A 55 15.58 -3.31 13.87
N ALA A 56 15.14 -2.07 13.66
CA ALA A 56 15.96 -0.89 13.87
C ALA A 56 16.33 -0.69 15.36
N GLU A 57 15.39 -0.98 16.27
CA GLU A 57 15.61 -0.88 17.72
C GLU A 57 16.62 -1.90 18.25
N MET A 58 16.50 -3.16 17.81
CA MET A 58 17.31 -4.25 18.36
C MET A 58 18.77 -4.23 17.88
N VAL A 59 19.06 -3.70 16.70
CA VAL A 59 20.41 -3.63 16.17
C VAL A 59 21.24 -2.59 16.95
N PRO A 60 22.40 -2.96 17.52
CA PRO A 60 23.28 -2.02 18.20
C PRO A 60 23.80 -0.91 17.29
N ALA A 61 24.08 0.26 17.86
CA ALA A 61 24.47 1.46 17.09
C ALA A 61 25.70 1.23 16.19
N GLU A 62 26.69 0.51 16.69
CA GLU A 62 27.92 0.16 15.96
C GLU A 62 27.68 -0.76 14.76
N LYS A 63 26.52 -1.43 14.69
CA LYS A 63 26.15 -2.31 13.59
C LYS A 63 25.32 -1.59 12.49
N TYR A 64 25.01 -0.32 12.67
CA TYR A 64 24.30 0.44 11.62
C TYR A 64 25.12 0.63 10.34
N SER A 65 26.45 0.59 10.44
CA SER A 65 27.36 0.61 9.28
C SER A 65 27.56 -0.76 8.62
N TYR A 66 27.01 -1.84 9.19
CA TYR A 66 27.19 -3.19 8.68
C TYR A 66 26.67 -3.35 7.25
N LYS A 67 27.50 -3.94 6.38
CA LYS A 67 27.17 -4.36 5.01
C LYS A 67 27.59 -5.81 4.81
N PRO A 68 26.74 -6.66 4.21
CA PRO A 68 27.17 -8.01 3.81
C PRO A 68 28.29 -8.01 2.77
N VAL A 69 28.20 -7.08 1.79
CA VAL A 69 29.18 -6.81 0.72
C VAL A 69 29.19 -5.33 0.40
N ASP A 70 30.24 -4.82 -0.22
CA ASP A 70 30.42 -3.37 -0.46
C ASP A 70 29.39 -2.76 -1.43
N THR A 71 28.83 -3.56 -2.32
CA THR A 71 27.89 -3.10 -3.37
C THR A 71 26.46 -2.90 -2.89
N VAL A 72 26.13 -3.27 -1.63
CA VAL A 72 24.78 -3.09 -1.07
C VAL A 72 24.75 -1.96 -0.04
N ARG A 73 23.53 -1.49 0.27
CA ARG A 73 23.33 -0.53 1.36
C ARG A 73 23.77 -1.10 2.71
N SER A 74 24.23 -0.25 3.61
CA SER A 74 24.40 -0.64 5.02
C SER A 74 23.03 -0.83 5.68
N PHE A 75 23.00 -1.48 6.86
CA PHE A 75 21.78 -1.61 7.66
C PHE A 75 21.14 -0.24 7.90
N GLY A 76 21.90 0.75 8.37
CA GLY A 76 21.40 2.11 8.58
C GLY A 76 20.92 2.78 7.30
N GLN A 77 21.57 2.56 6.16
CA GLN A 77 21.10 3.08 4.87
C GLN A 77 19.77 2.47 4.43
N ILE A 78 19.49 1.20 4.77
CA ILE A 78 18.16 0.61 4.54
C ILE A 78 17.12 1.27 5.45
N VAL A 79 17.43 1.48 6.74
CA VAL A 79 16.54 2.17 7.68
C VAL A 79 16.21 3.59 7.21
N ALA A 80 17.22 4.35 6.75
CA ALA A 80 17.03 5.69 6.20
C ALA A 80 16.13 5.68 4.96
N HIS A 81 16.38 4.75 4.04
CA HIS A 81 15.59 4.59 2.83
C HIS A 81 14.12 4.26 3.12
N VAL A 82 13.87 3.38 4.08
CA VAL A 82 12.49 3.05 4.50
C VAL A 82 11.81 4.27 5.09
N ALA A 83 12.47 5.04 5.95
CA ALA A 83 11.89 6.26 6.53
C ALA A 83 11.49 7.28 5.44
N ASP A 84 12.35 7.49 4.43
CA ASP A 84 12.06 8.38 3.30
C ASP A 84 10.91 7.84 2.42
N SER A 85 10.88 6.53 2.18
CA SER A 85 9.83 5.88 1.38
C SER A 85 8.47 5.95 2.06
N LEU A 86 8.41 5.77 3.38
CA LEU A 86 7.19 5.96 4.17
C LEU A 86 6.64 7.39 4.01
N ASN A 87 7.51 8.40 4.18
CA ASN A 87 7.13 9.79 4.00
C ASN A 87 6.63 10.07 2.57
N TYR A 88 7.26 9.49 1.55
CA TYR A 88 6.88 9.65 0.15
C TYR A 88 5.49 9.07 -0.15
N TYR A 89 5.28 7.77 0.14
CA TYR A 89 4.02 7.12 -0.18
C TYR A 89 2.84 7.65 0.65
N CYS A 90 3.06 7.96 1.93
CA CYS A 90 2.00 8.50 2.77
C CYS A 90 1.66 9.96 2.40
N ALA A 91 2.62 10.75 1.93
CA ALA A 91 2.33 12.06 1.36
C ALA A 91 1.47 11.92 0.08
N GLN A 92 1.83 11.01 -0.84
CA GLN A 92 1.02 10.76 -2.04
C GLN A 92 -0.40 10.30 -1.68
N ALA A 93 -0.54 9.34 -0.77
CA ALA A 93 -1.84 8.85 -0.34
C ALA A 93 -2.75 9.95 0.25
N SER A 94 -2.14 10.96 0.86
CA SER A 94 -2.85 12.15 1.40
C SER A 94 -3.10 13.24 0.35
N GLY A 95 -2.65 13.06 -0.90
CA GLY A 95 -2.67 14.12 -1.93
C GLY A 95 -1.68 15.26 -1.68
N ASN A 96 -0.71 15.06 -0.79
CA ASN A 96 0.31 16.05 -0.44
C ASN A 96 1.64 15.77 -1.13
N LYS A 97 2.51 16.78 -1.13
CA LYS A 97 3.92 16.58 -1.50
C LYS A 97 4.72 16.15 -0.27
N MET A 98 5.73 15.31 -0.47
CA MET A 98 6.69 15.00 0.58
C MET A 98 7.37 16.29 1.05
N THR A 99 7.44 16.47 2.36
CA THR A 99 8.10 17.60 3.02
C THR A 99 9.13 17.09 4.01
N GLY A 100 10.17 17.89 4.25
CA GLY A 100 11.23 17.58 5.18
C GLY A 100 12.52 17.12 4.50
N GLU A 101 13.56 16.95 5.31
CA GLU A 101 14.87 16.50 4.86
C GLU A 101 14.91 14.97 4.71
N SER A 102 15.50 14.52 3.61
CA SER A 102 15.72 13.09 3.37
C SER A 102 16.64 12.49 4.44
N ALA A 103 16.21 11.37 5.02
CA ALA A 103 17.02 10.60 5.96
C ALA A 103 18.26 9.99 5.29
N GLU A 104 18.15 9.60 4.01
CA GLU A 104 19.26 9.05 3.23
C GLU A 104 20.40 10.06 2.99
N LYS A 105 20.08 11.39 3.00
CA LYS A 105 21.08 12.47 2.83
C LYS A 105 21.70 12.92 4.15
N GLY A 106 21.18 12.45 5.27
CA GLY A 106 21.65 12.82 6.60
C GLY A 106 22.69 11.86 7.16
N THR A 107 22.90 11.96 8.48
CA THR A 107 23.83 11.09 9.22
C THR A 107 23.23 9.69 9.35
N ILE A 108 24.00 8.68 8.94
CA ILE A 108 23.59 7.27 8.94
C ILE A 108 24.01 6.60 10.25
N ASP A 109 23.40 7.00 11.34
CA ASP A 109 23.57 6.37 12.66
C ASP A 109 22.22 6.10 13.35
N LYS A 110 22.25 5.24 14.37
CA LYS A 110 21.04 4.84 15.10
C LYS A 110 20.33 6.01 15.79
N ALA A 111 21.10 6.90 16.40
CA ALA A 111 20.54 8.00 17.20
C ALA A 111 19.75 8.98 16.32
N THR A 112 20.22 9.21 15.09
CA THR A 112 19.56 10.05 14.09
C THR A 112 18.40 9.34 13.40
N LEU A 113 18.60 8.08 12.98
CA LEU A 113 17.67 7.40 12.09
C LEU A 113 16.46 6.78 12.80
N LEU A 114 16.63 6.25 14.01
CA LEU A 114 15.53 5.61 14.73
C LEU A 114 14.38 6.58 15.05
N PRO A 115 14.61 7.80 15.54
CA PRO A 115 13.54 8.81 15.70
C PRO A 115 12.86 9.17 14.37
N LYS A 116 13.62 9.37 13.28
CA LYS A 116 13.06 9.68 11.95
C LYS A 116 12.18 8.55 11.41
N LEU A 117 12.60 7.30 11.58
CA LEU A 117 11.78 6.14 11.20
C LEU A 117 10.47 6.11 11.98
N LYS A 118 10.52 6.29 13.32
CA LYS A 118 9.32 6.30 14.17
C LYS A 118 8.36 7.43 13.78
N GLU A 119 8.87 8.63 13.56
CA GLU A 119 8.08 9.76 13.09
C GLU A 119 7.38 9.47 11.75
N ALA A 120 8.10 8.85 10.79
CA ALA A 120 7.53 8.47 9.51
C ALA A 120 6.43 7.41 9.65
N VAL A 121 6.62 6.42 10.54
CA VAL A 121 5.61 5.40 10.87
C VAL A 121 4.37 6.04 11.48
N ASP A 122 4.52 6.97 12.43
CA ASP A 122 3.40 7.64 13.09
C ASP A 122 2.60 8.52 12.12
N LYS A 123 3.27 9.25 11.24
CA LYS A 123 2.63 10.00 10.15
C LYS A 123 1.84 9.08 9.23
N CYS A 124 2.44 7.97 8.81
CA CYS A 124 1.76 6.97 7.99
C CYS A 124 0.56 6.35 8.71
N ASN A 125 0.65 6.01 9.98
CA ASN A 125 -0.49 5.49 10.75
C ASN A 125 -1.70 6.42 10.69
N THR A 126 -1.48 7.74 10.74
CA THR A 126 -2.54 8.74 10.59
C THR A 126 -3.17 8.68 9.20
N VAL A 127 -2.36 8.54 8.14
CA VAL A 127 -2.84 8.45 6.76
C VAL A 127 -3.62 7.15 6.53
N TYR A 128 -3.11 6.01 6.99
CA TYR A 128 -3.81 4.72 6.90
C TYR A 128 -5.13 4.68 7.71
N ALA A 129 -5.30 5.57 8.69
CA ALA A 129 -6.55 5.72 9.43
C ALA A 129 -7.57 6.62 8.73
N SER A 130 -7.18 7.38 7.70
CA SER A 130 -8.03 8.33 6.99
C SER A 130 -8.87 7.64 5.92
N ASP A 131 -10.18 7.93 5.90
CA ASP A 131 -11.09 7.44 4.87
C ASP A 131 -10.91 8.17 3.52
N SER A 132 -10.22 9.31 3.51
CA SER A 132 -9.91 10.09 2.30
C SER A 132 -8.58 9.72 1.64
N ALA A 133 -7.80 8.80 2.23
CA ALA A 133 -6.52 8.39 1.67
C ALA A 133 -6.68 7.62 0.35
N GLN A 134 -5.81 7.92 -0.62
CA GLN A 134 -5.74 7.18 -1.87
C GLN A 134 -5.16 5.79 -1.62
N ILE A 135 -5.90 4.77 -2.04
CA ILE A 135 -5.60 3.37 -1.68
C ILE A 135 -4.37 2.81 -2.40
N GLU A 136 -4.11 3.21 -3.64
CA GLU A 136 -3.00 2.70 -4.46
C GLU A 136 -1.63 2.98 -3.82
N PRO A 137 -1.26 4.23 -3.44
CA PRO A 137 0.01 4.49 -2.76
C PRO A 137 0.14 3.77 -1.42
N LEU A 138 -0.96 3.45 -0.73
CA LEU A 138 -0.94 2.67 0.51
C LEU A 138 -0.50 1.22 0.26
N PHE A 139 -1.00 0.58 -0.79
CA PHE A 139 -0.55 -0.78 -1.17
C PHE A 139 0.89 -0.79 -1.68
N GLU A 140 1.29 0.21 -2.47
CA GLU A 140 2.68 0.36 -2.92
C GLU A 140 3.64 0.49 -1.73
N ASN A 141 3.25 1.30 -0.72
CA ASN A 141 4.03 1.44 0.51
C ASN A 141 4.21 0.11 1.25
N ILE A 142 3.15 -0.70 1.38
CA ILE A 142 3.23 -2.02 2.03
C ILE A 142 4.15 -2.94 1.24
N ALA A 143 4.02 -3.00 -0.08
CA ALA A 143 4.85 -3.83 -0.93
C ALA A 143 6.33 -3.43 -0.82
N HIS A 144 6.64 -2.14 -0.88
CA HIS A 144 7.97 -1.57 -0.72
C HIS A 144 8.55 -1.85 0.68
N SER A 145 7.76 -1.65 1.72
CA SER A 145 8.17 -1.93 3.10
C SER A 145 8.49 -3.42 3.31
N ASN A 146 7.69 -4.33 2.76
CA ASN A 146 7.95 -5.78 2.84
C ASN A 146 9.22 -6.18 2.08
N LEU A 147 9.50 -5.56 0.91
CA LEU A 147 10.75 -5.78 0.17
C LEU A 147 11.97 -5.44 1.04
N HIS A 148 11.95 -4.29 1.72
CA HIS A 148 13.05 -3.87 2.59
C HIS A 148 13.08 -4.62 3.92
N TYR A 149 11.94 -5.03 4.46
CA TYR A 149 11.93 -5.92 5.62
C TYR A 149 12.58 -7.28 5.29
N GLY A 150 12.35 -7.83 4.10
CA GLY A 150 13.07 -9.01 3.61
C GLY A 150 14.60 -8.84 3.61
N ASN A 151 15.10 -7.66 3.19
CA ASN A 151 16.50 -7.31 3.31
C ASN A 151 16.97 -7.27 4.77
N LEU A 152 16.21 -6.60 5.65
CA LEU A 152 16.55 -6.52 7.09
C LEU A 152 16.61 -7.88 7.75
N ILE A 153 15.68 -8.81 7.43
CA ILE A 153 15.72 -10.21 7.90
C ILE A 153 17.07 -10.86 7.58
N THR A 154 17.56 -10.69 6.35
CA THR A 154 18.84 -11.25 5.92
C THR A 154 19.98 -10.64 6.71
N TYR A 155 20.02 -9.33 6.88
CA TYR A 155 21.05 -8.62 7.64
C TYR A 155 21.05 -9.04 9.12
N LEU A 156 19.88 -9.13 9.75
CA LEU A 156 19.76 -9.59 11.13
C LEU A 156 20.34 -10.99 11.32
N ARG A 157 19.97 -11.93 10.44
CA ARG A 157 20.50 -13.31 10.50
C ARG A 157 22.00 -13.36 10.31
N MET A 158 22.56 -12.58 9.39
CA MET A 158 24.01 -12.47 9.17
C MET A 158 24.73 -11.85 10.36
N MET A 159 24.06 -11.00 11.14
CA MET A 159 24.58 -10.48 12.42
C MET A 159 24.31 -11.39 13.62
N GLY A 160 23.75 -12.60 13.42
CA GLY A 160 23.43 -13.56 14.49
C GLY A 160 22.16 -13.22 15.28
N MET A 161 21.29 -12.34 14.76
CA MET A 161 20.07 -11.89 15.44
C MET A 161 18.84 -12.59 14.89
N LYS A 162 17.86 -12.88 15.77
CA LYS A 162 16.57 -13.43 15.38
C LYS A 162 15.64 -12.29 14.88
N PRO A 163 15.09 -12.39 13.64
CA PRO A 163 14.15 -11.38 13.13
C PRO A 163 12.86 -11.29 13.96
N PRO A 164 12.21 -10.10 14.06
CA PRO A 164 10.98 -9.92 14.82
C PRO A 164 9.78 -10.77 14.36
N SER A 165 9.75 -11.16 13.08
CA SER A 165 8.69 -11.99 12.50
C SER A 165 8.91 -13.51 12.64
N SER A 166 9.92 -13.96 13.42
CA SER A 166 10.31 -15.38 13.50
C SER A 166 10.09 -15.98 14.87
#